data_357d87d34921f435a4d1c8d536c2d5b0
#
_entry.id   357d87d34921f435a4d1c8d536c2d5b0
#
_cell.length_a   1.000
_cell.length_b   1.000
_cell.length_c   1.000
_cell.angle_alpha   90.00
_cell.angle_beta   90.00
_cell.angle_gamma   90.00
#
_symmetry.space_group_name_H-M   'P 1'
#
loop_
_entity.id
_entity.type
_entity.pdbx_description
1 polymer ?
#
loop_
_entity_poly.entity_id
_entity_poly.type
_entity_poly.pdbx_seq_one_letter_code
_entity_poly.pdbx_strand_id
1 'polypeptide(L)'
;MRLTPRSITAMKGREKIAALTAYDYRTAQLLDAASIPLLLVGDSLGTTLLGYENTLPVTLLDMLRHTAAVVRGVKNAVVVVDMPFMTYQASIEQALRNCGRAIQKTGCHAVKIEGGEFRAPTVAALVQNGIPVLGHIGLTPQSVQTLGLRVQGRGTEAARQLVADAQAIAAAGAFAIVLEAVPSALGAEVTAAVPVPVIGIGAGPGCDGQILVINDLLGLSGDFKPKFVKQYANLGAQISAAASAYKSEVAGAVFPGPEHGYD
;
A
#
# COMPACT_ATOMS: atom_id res chain seq x y z
N MET A 1 -18.20 2.32 13.21
CA MET A 1 -18.48 3.40 12.23
C MET A 1 -17.48 3.26 11.09
N ARG A 2 -17.93 3.28 9.85
CA ARG A 2 -17.06 3.15 8.68
C ARG A 2 -16.11 4.36 8.59
N LEU A 3 -14.81 4.09 8.47
CA LEU A 3 -13.80 5.14 8.32
C LEU A 3 -13.84 5.74 6.91
N THR A 4 -13.36 6.96 6.79
CA THR A 4 -13.26 7.72 5.55
C THR A 4 -11.84 8.30 5.41
N PRO A 5 -11.42 8.76 4.23
CA PRO A 5 -10.15 9.49 4.09
C PRO A 5 -10.03 10.66 5.09
N ARG A 6 -11.13 11.38 5.34
CA ARG A 6 -11.18 12.45 6.35
C ARG A 6 -10.94 11.93 7.79
N SER A 7 -11.42 10.72 8.11
CA SER A 7 -11.14 10.10 9.41
C SER A 7 -9.65 9.84 9.58
N ILE A 8 -8.97 9.37 8.53
CA ILE A 8 -7.51 9.16 8.53
C ILE A 8 -6.78 10.49 8.73
N THR A 9 -7.17 11.57 8.02
CA THR A 9 -6.58 12.89 8.21
C THR A 9 -6.71 13.37 9.66
N ALA A 10 -7.86 13.11 10.30
CA ALA A 10 -8.11 13.53 11.67
C ALA A 10 -7.26 12.80 12.75
N MET A 11 -6.60 11.69 12.39
CA MET A 11 -5.69 10.95 13.28
C MET A 11 -4.34 11.64 13.46
N LYS A 12 -3.96 12.56 12.56
CA LYS A 12 -2.66 13.27 12.67
C LYS A 12 -2.48 13.93 14.04
N GLY A 13 -1.34 13.62 14.67
CA GLY A 13 -0.98 14.15 15.99
C GLY A 13 -1.82 13.63 17.16
N ARG A 14 -2.75 12.71 16.94
CA ARG A 14 -3.65 12.14 17.96
C ARG A 14 -3.37 10.66 18.22
N GLU A 15 -3.26 9.88 17.16
CA GLU A 15 -3.00 8.44 17.24
C GLU A 15 -2.16 7.97 16.06
N LYS A 16 -1.42 6.88 16.25
CA LYS A 16 -0.59 6.30 15.20
C LYS A 16 -1.43 5.45 14.26
N ILE A 17 -1.22 5.62 12.96
CA ILE A 17 -1.96 4.95 11.90
C ILE A 17 -1.22 3.66 11.51
N ALA A 18 -1.80 2.51 11.80
CA ALA A 18 -1.33 1.24 11.26
C ALA A 18 -1.97 1.01 9.89
N ALA A 19 -1.17 0.80 8.85
CA ALA A 19 -1.65 0.50 7.52
C ALA A 19 -1.00 -0.78 7.01
N LEU A 20 -1.72 -1.54 6.17
CA LEU A 20 -1.21 -2.75 5.53
C LEU A 20 -1.67 -2.81 4.08
N THR A 21 -0.90 -3.50 3.23
CA THR A 21 -1.43 -3.89 1.94
C THR A 21 -2.42 -5.04 2.09
N ALA A 22 -3.37 -5.14 1.18
CA ALA A 22 -4.27 -6.28 1.05
C ALA A 22 -4.59 -6.51 -0.42
N TYR A 23 -4.68 -7.77 -0.84
CA TYR A 23 -4.82 -8.10 -2.26
C TYR A 23 -6.00 -9.01 -2.58
N ASP A 24 -6.68 -9.52 -1.56
CA ASP A 24 -7.81 -10.44 -1.72
C ASP A 24 -8.89 -10.24 -0.65
N TYR A 25 -10.04 -10.86 -0.89
CA TYR A 25 -11.22 -10.76 -0.04
C TYR A 25 -10.97 -11.27 1.38
N ARG A 26 -10.32 -12.45 1.52
CA ARG A 26 -10.19 -13.09 2.83
C ARG A 26 -9.18 -12.38 3.71
N THR A 27 -8.04 -12.02 3.15
CA THR A 27 -7.04 -11.20 3.84
C THR A 27 -7.65 -9.88 4.30
N ALA A 28 -8.41 -9.20 3.44
CA ALA A 28 -9.07 -7.94 3.78
C ALA A 28 -10.05 -8.08 4.96
N GLN A 29 -10.84 -9.18 5.02
CA GLN A 29 -11.73 -9.45 6.15
C GLN A 29 -10.96 -9.60 7.47
N LEU A 30 -9.84 -10.32 7.45
CA LEU A 30 -9.02 -10.56 8.65
C LEU A 30 -8.41 -9.25 9.15
N LEU A 31 -7.90 -8.41 8.24
CA LEU A 31 -7.32 -7.12 8.58
C LEU A 31 -8.36 -6.11 9.09
N ASP A 32 -9.54 -6.07 8.50
CA ASP A 32 -10.67 -5.24 8.96
C ASP A 32 -11.16 -5.68 10.35
N ALA A 33 -11.23 -7.00 10.59
CA ALA A 33 -11.55 -7.55 11.90
C ALA A 33 -10.48 -7.25 12.96
N ALA A 34 -9.20 -7.15 12.54
CA ALA A 34 -8.10 -6.69 13.38
C ALA A 34 -8.06 -5.15 13.57
N SER A 35 -9.06 -4.43 13.05
CA SER A 35 -9.20 -2.98 13.17
C SER A 35 -8.06 -2.19 12.53
N ILE A 36 -7.46 -2.69 11.46
CA ILE A 36 -6.50 -1.93 10.65
C ILE A 36 -7.27 -0.81 9.93
N PRO A 37 -6.98 0.47 10.20
CA PRO A 37 -7.81 1.57 9.72
C PRO A 37 -7.65 1.89 8.23
N LEU A 38 -6.51 1.50 7.61
CA LEU A 38 -6.20 1.80 6.22
C LEU A 38 -5.61 0.57 5.53
N LEU A 39 -6.25 0.14 4.44
CA LEU A 39 -5.78 -0.94 3.58
C LEU A 39 -5.43 -0.40 2.20
N LEU A 40 -4.23 -0.72 1.74
CA LEU A 40 -3.75 -0.36 0.40
C LEU A 40 -3.78 -1.60 -0.50
N VAL A 41 -4.50 -1.52 -1.59
CA VAL A 41 -4.31 -2.46 -2.70
C VAL A 41 -3.15 -1.91 -3.54
N GLY A 42 -1.94 -2.33 -3.18
CA GLY A 42 -0.69 -1.83 -3.76
C GLY A 42 -0.34 -2.52 -5.08
N ASP A 43 0.31 -1.83 -6.00
CA ASP A 43 0.89 -2.43 -7.20
C ASP A 43 2.05 -3.40 -6.87
N SER A 44 2.52 -3.40 -5.61
CA SER A 44 3.37 -4.44 -5.03
C SER A 44 2.79 -5.86 -5.17
N LEU A 45 1.47 -6.01 -5.46
CA LEU A 45 0.92 -7.30 -5.88
C LEU A 45 1.66 -7.91 -7.08
N GLY A 46 2.24 -7.07 -7.94
CA GLY A 46 3.04 -7.52 -9.08
C GLY A 46 4.20 -8.41 -8.65
N THR A 47 4.94 -7.99 -7.64
CA THR A 47 6.09 -8.74 -7.12
C THR A 47 5.70 -9.85 -6.15
N THR A 48 4.68 -9.62 -5.32
CA THR A 48 4.34 -10.53 -4.22
C THR A 48 3.35 -11.64 -4.60
N LEU A 49 2.47 -11.41 -5.59
CA LEU A 49 1.45 -12.37 -6.02
C LEU A 49 1.62 -12.82 -7.46
N LEU A 50 2.00 -11.90 -8.36
CA LEU A 50 2.08 -12.21 -9.79
C LEU A 50 3.49 -12.67 -10.22
N GLY A 51 4.50 -12.55 -9.34
CA GLY A 51 5.87 -13.01 -9.58
C GLY A 51 6.65 -12.16 -10.58
N TYR A 52 6.26 -10.90 -10.80
CA TYR A 52 7.03 -9.97 -11.62
C TYR A 52 8.28 -9.48 -10.89
N GLU A 53 9.31 -9.11 -11.62
CA GLU A 53 10.54 -8.54 -11.06
C GLU A 53 10.35 -7.16 -10.41
N ASN A 54 9.35 -6.41 -10.89
CA ASN A 54 9.00 -5.08 -10.39
C ASN A 54 7.51 -4.80 -10.64
N THR A 55 7.04 -3.61 -10.24
CA THR A 55 5.61 -3.25 -10.33
C THR A 55 5.18 -2.72 -11.71
N LEU A 56 6.11 -2.43 -12.63
CA LEU A 56 5.80 -1.78 -13.91
C LEU A 56 4.85 -2.58 -14.83
N PRO A 57 4.87 -3.93 -14.85
CA PRO A 57 3.94 -4.71 -15.68
C PRO A 57 2.51 -4.76 -15.16
N VAL A 58 2.26 -4.31 -13.92
CA VAL A 58 0.92 -4.34 -13.32
C VAL A 58 -0.04 -3.46 -14.11
N THR A 59 -1.17 -4.04 -14.51
CA THR A 59 -2.17 -3.32 -15.30
C THR A 59 -3.27 -2.71 -14.43
N LEU A 60 -3.98 -1.70 -14.97
CA LEU A 60 -5.17 -1.17 -14.30
C LEU A 60 -6.23 -2.25 -14.06
N LEU A 61 -6.35 -3.23 -14.95
CA LEU A 61 -7.34 -4.31 -14.80
C LEU A 61 -7.00 -5.20 -13.60
N ASP A 62 -5.73 -5.52 -13.38
CA ASP A 62 -5.28 -6.26 -12.20
C ASP A 62 -5.66 -5.49 -10.93
N MET A 63 -5.34 -4.19 -10.88
CA MET A 63 -5.68 -3.36 -9.75
C MET A 63 -7.19 -3.29 -9.49
N LEU A 64 -8.01 -3.16 -10.53
CA LEU A 64 -9.47 -3.15 -10.39
C LEU A 64 -10.02 -4.48 -9.83
N ARG A 65 -9.52 -5.63 -10.30
CA ARG A 65 -9.95 -6.95 -9.82
C ARG A 65 -9.63 -7.17 -8.35
N HIS A 66 -8.38 -6.92 -7.97
CA HIS A 66 -7.93 -7.06 -6.59
C HIS A 66 -8.63 -6.07 -5.66
N THR A 67 -8.74 -4.80 -6.07
CA THR A 67 -9.42 -3.78 -5.28
C THR A 67 -10.90 -4.13 -5.03
N ALA A 68 -11.62 -4.59 -6.05
CA ALA A 68 -13.00 -5.00 -5.90
C ALA A 68 -13.16 -6.18 -4.91
N ALA A 69 -12.19 -7.10 -4.88
CA ALA A 69 -12.17 -8.21 -3.91
C ALA A 69 -11.94 -7.69 -2.48
N VAL A 70 -10.96 -6.80 -2.28
CA VAL A 70 -10.65 -6.19 -0.98
C VAL A 70 -11.84 -5.38 -0.46
N VAL A 71 -12.45 -4.53 -1.30
CA VAL A 71 -13.62 -3.71 -0.90
C VAL A 71 -14.79 -4.57 -0.42
N ARG A 72 -15.06 -5.72 -1.05
CA ARG A 72 -16.11 -6.65 -0.57
C ARG A 72 -15.78 -7.27 0.80
N GLY A 73 -14.50 -7.39 1.14
CA GLY A 73 -14.04 -7.95 2.42
C GLY A 73 -14.09 -6.96 3.58
N VAL A 74 -14.17 -5.67 3.32
CA VAL A 74 -14.02 -4.60 4.31
C VAL A 74 -15.36 -4.00 4.72
N LYS A 75 -15.55 -3.76 6.01
CA LYS A 75 -16.73 -3.06 6.57
C LYS A 75 -16.36 -1.68 7.13
N ASN A 76 -15.18 -1.52 7.72
CA ASN A 76 -14.79 -0.34 8.48
C ASN A 76 -13.60 0.42 7.90
N ALA A 77 -12.55 -0.27 7.46
CA ALA A 77 -11.30 0.34 7.02
C ALA A 77 -11.46 1.18 5.74
N VAL A 78 -10.57 2.17 5.59
CA VAL A 78 -10.40 2.89 4.33
C VAL A 78 -9.63 2.01 3.36
N VAL A 79 -10.20 1.77 2.17
CA VAL A 79 -9.52 1.05 1.08
C VAL A 79 -9.02 2.05 0.05
N VAL A 80 -7.72 2.03 -0.20
CA VAL A 80 -7.03 2.82 -1.21
C VAL A 80 -6.53 1.90 -2.31
N VAL A 81 -6.71 2.29 -3.57
CA VAL A 81 -6.12 1.59 -4.72
C VAL A 81 -4.89 2.32 -5.23
N ASP A 82 -3.84 1.59 -5.48
CA ASP A 82 -2.66 2.11 -6.16
C ASP A 82 -2.93 2.26 -7.66
N MET A 83 -2.65 3.43 -8.21
CA MET A 83 -2.75 3.61 -9.65
C MET A 83 -1.47 3.11 -10.30
N PRO A 84 -1.53 2.07 -11.15
CA PRO A 84 -0.31 1.48 -11.69
C PRO A 84 0.38 2.38 -12.72
N PHE A 85 1.63 2.05 -13.02
CA PHE A 85 2.49 2.80 -13.94
C PHE A 85 1.79 3.06 -15.28
N MET A 86 1.96 4.29 -15.82
CA MET A 86 1.38 4.78 -17.07
C MET A 86 -0.16 4.89 -17.10
N THR A 87 -0.81 4.85 -15.95
CA THR A 87 -2.27 5.06 -15.88
C THR A 87 -2.68 6.47 -15.45
N TYR A 88 -1.73 7.30 -15.00
CA TYR A 88 -1.96 8.69 -14.57
C TYR A 88 -0.84 9.67 -14.97
N GLN A 89 0.27 9.15 -15.52
CA GLN A 89 1.45 9.95 -15.80
C GLN A 89 1.35 10.79 -17.08
N ALA A 90 0.62 10.32 -18.08
CA ALA A 90 0.62 10.92 -19.41
C ALA A 90 -0.15 12.28 -19.46
N SER A 91 -1.23 12.41 -18.70
CA SER A 91 -2.01 13.66 -18.62
C SER A 91 -2.95 13.67 -17.41
N ILE A 92 -3.38 14.87 -16.99
CA ILE A 92 -4.42 15.05 -15.96
C ILE A 92 -5.74 14.40 -16.39
N GLU A 93 -6.11 14.49 -17.67
CA GLU A 93 -7.31 13.85 -18.21
C GLU A 93 -7.25 12.33 -18.06
N GLN A 94 -6.10 11.70 -18.38
CA GLN A 94 -5.89 10.26 -18.18
C GLN A 94 -6.04 9.90 -16.70
N ALA A 95 -5.43 10.69 -15.80
CA ALA A 95 -5.53 10.47 -14.36
C ALA A 95 -6.98 10.52 -13.87
N LEU A 96 -7.72 11.57 -14.24
CA LEU A 96 -9.14 11.72 -13.88
C LEU A 96 -9.98 10.54 -14.37
N ARG A 97 -9.80 10.13 -15.62
CA ARG A 97 -10.54 9.01 -16.24
C ARG A 97 -10.24 7.69 -15.52
N ASN A 98 -8.98 7.37 -15.28
CA ASN A 98 -8.57 6.10 -14.70
C ASN A 98 -8.85 6.02 -13.20
N CYS A 99 -8.58 7.09 -12.45
CA CYS A 99 -8.87 7.18 -11.01
C CYS A 99 -10.39 7.16 -10.76
N GLY A 100 -11.16 7.91 -11.56
CA GLY A 100 -12.62 7.89 -11.51
C GLY A 100 -13.17 6.50 -11.82
N ARG A 101 -12.63 5.82 -12.84
CA ARG A 101 -12.98 4.43 -13.16
C ARG A 101 -12.67 3.46 -12.01
N ALA A 102 -11.54 3.64 -11.32
CA ALA A 102 -11.16 2.81 -10.19
C ALA A 102 -12.20 2.91 -9.06
N ILE A 103 -12.55 4.13 -8.64
CA ILE A 103 -13.58 4.34 -7.62
C ILE A 103 -14.95 3.78 -8.07
N GLN A 104 -15.37 4.13 -9.29
CA GLN A 104 -16.66 3.72 -9.82
C GLN A 104 -16.83 2.20 -9.93
N LYS A 105 -15.78 1.49 -10.36
CA LYS A 105 -15.86 0.04 -10.61
C LYS A 105 -15.63 -0.81 -9.37
N THR A 106 -14.91 -0.29 -8.39
CA THR A 106 -14.50 -1.09 -7.22
C THR A 106 -15.19 -0.66 -5.93
N GLY A 107 -15.63 0.60 -5.83
CA GLY A 107 -16.14 1.17 -4.60
C GLY A 107 -15.05 1.50 -3.57
N CYS A 108 -13.77 1.58 -3.98
CA CYS A 108 -12.70 2.03 -3.09
C CYS A 108 -12.88 3.49 -2.68
N HIS A 109 -12.22 3.89 -1.59
CA HIS A 109 -12.44 5.20 -0.98
C HIS A 109 -11.48 6.28 -1.48
N ALA A 110 -10.34 5.87 -2.02
CA ALA A 110 -9.29 6.78 -2.48
C ALA A 110 -8.35 6.08 -3.47
N VAL A 111 -7.52 6.86 -4.13
CA VAL A 111 -6.44 6.38 -5.01
C VAL A 111 -5.08 6.78 -4.45
N LYS A 112 -4.02 5.98 -4.71
CA LYS A 112 -2.63 6.39 -4.46
C LYS A 112 -1.94 6.70 -5.78
N ILE A 113 -1.16 7.78 -5.81
CA ILE A 113 -0.29 8.16 -6.93
C ILE A 113 1.09 8.57 -6.43
N GLU A 114 2.11 8.26 -7.23
CA GLU A 114 3.51 8.53 -6.91
C GLU A 114 4.00 9.85 -7.56
N GLY A 115 4.84 10.57 -6.81
CA GLY A 115 5.54 11.76 -7.23
C GLY A 115 5.29 12.96 -6.31
N GLY A 116 6.26 13.88 -6.31
CA GLY A 116 6.28 15.07 -5.49
C GLY A 116 5.64 16.29 -6.17
N GLU A 117 6.29 17.45 -6.04
CA GLU A 117 5.81 18.74 -6.50
C GLU A 117 5.29 18.72 -7.94
N PHE A 118 5.98 18.05 -8.87
CA PHE A 118 5.56 17.94 -10.28
C PHE A 118 4.22 17.19 -10.46
N ARG A 119 3.74 16.45 -9.46
CA ARG A 119 2.42 15.78 -9.44
C ARG A 119 1.34 16.59 -8.74
N ALA A 120 1.68 17.66 -8.06
CA ALA A 120 0.71 18.50 -7.36
C ALA A 120 -0.47 18.97 -8.25
N PRO A 121 -0.27 19.36 -9.52
CA PRO A 121 -1.38 19.70 -10.41
C PRO A 121 -2.34 18.51 -10.66
N THR A 122 -1.82 17.30 -10.80
CA THR A 122 -2.65 16.09 -10.96
C THR A 122 -3.44 15.79 -9.69
N VAL A 123 -2.79 15.88 -8.51
CA VAL A 123 -3.46 15.71 -7.20
C VAL A 123 -4.58 16.71 -7.03
N ALA A 124 -4.31 17.99 -7.30
CA ALA A 124 -5.31 19.06 -7.19
C ALA A 124 -6.52 18.81 -8.10
N ALA A 125 -6.29 18.40 -9.34
CA ALA A 125 -7.35 18.10 -10.29
C ALA A 125 -8.22 16.91 -9.82
N LEU A 126 -7.60 15.85 -9.29
CA LEU A 126 -8.32 14.69 -8.73
C LEU A 126 -9.18 15.11 -7.54
N VAL A 127 -8.59 15.81 -6.57
CA VAL A 127 -9.27 16.25 -5.34
C VAL A 127 -10.43 17.20 -5.66
N GLN A 128 -10.25 18.17 -6.55
CA GLN A 128 -11.30 19.10 -7.00
C GLN A 128 -12.49 18.38 -7.67
N ASN A 129 -12.24 17.21 -8.26
CA ASN A 129 -13.27 16.36 -8.86
C ASN A 129 -13.81 15.27 -7.91
N GLY A 130 -13.56 15.41 -6.59
CA GLY A 130 -14.11 14.51 -5.58
C GLY A 130 -13.41 13.16 -5.44
N ILE A 131 -12.20 13.03 -5.97
CA ILE A 131 -11.37 11.82 -5.87
C ILE A 131 -10.31 12.02 -4.77
N PRO A 132 -10.45 11.39 -3.58
CA PRO A 132 -9.45 11.52 -2.52
C PRO A 132 -8.13 10.87 -2.92
N VAL A 133 -7.00 11.54 -2.62
CA VAL A 133 -5.67 11.11 -3.01
C VAL A 133 -4.79 10.84 -1.79
N LEU A 134 -4.15 9.68 -1.76
CA LEU A 134 -2.99 9.34 -0.95
C LEU A 134 -1.74 9.64 -1.80
N GLY A 135 -0.92 10.61 -1.40
CA GLY A 135 0.34 10.87 -2.08
C GLY A 135 1.39 9.80 -1.75
N HIS A 136 2.41 9.65 -2.60
CA HIS A 136 3.55 8.79 -2.33
C HIS A 136 4.84 9.42 -2.82
N ILE A 137 5.77 9.67 -1.89
CA ILE A 137 7.06 10.32 -2.14
C ILE A 137 8.21 9.53 -1.46
N GLY A 138 9.43 9.93 -1.75
CA GLY A 138 10.63 9.20 -1.34
C GLY A 138 11.05 8.21 -2.41
N LEU A 139 11.26 6.96 -2.07
CA LEU A 139 11.39 5.89 -3.05
C LEU A 139 10.01 5.64 -3.66
N THR A 140 9.93 5.77 -4.96
CA THR A 140 8.72 5.51 -5.75
C THR A 140 8.99 4.32 -6.67
N PRO A 141 8.45 3.11 -6.36
CA PRO A 141 8.73 1.88 -7.12
C PRO A 141 8.46 1.99 -8.62
N GLN A 142 7.47 2.78 -9.02
CA GLN A 142 7.17 3.02 -10.44
C GLN A 142 8.28 3.82 -11.16
N SER A 143 9.14 4.48 -10.42
CA SER A 143 10.31 5.22 -10.94
C SER A 143 11.62 4.43 -10.79
N VAL A 144 11.56 3.11 -10.55
CA VAL A 144 12.72 2.26 -10.28
C VAL A 144 13.79 2.30 -11.37
N GLN A 145 13.41 2.48 -12.63
CA GLN A 145 14.34 2.56 -13.76
C GLN A 145 15.23 3.81 -13.70
N THR A 146 14.77 4.89 -13.06
CA THR A 146 15.52 6.14 -12.92
C THR A 146 16.16 6.27 -11.54
N LEU A 147 15.44 5.90 -10.48
CA LEU A 147 15.89 6.08 -9.09
C LEU A 147 16.70 4.90 -8.56
N GLY A 148 16.49 3.69 -9.09
CA GLY A 148 16.97 2.45 -8.47
C GLY A 148 16.29 2.19 -7.11
N LEU A 149 16.48 0.98 -6.55
CA LEU A 149 15.98 0.63 -5.21
C LEU A 149 16.96 1.09 -4.13
N ARG A 150 16.97 2.38 -3.81
CA ARG A 150 17.89 2.97 -2.82
C ARG A 150 17.18 3.98 -1.93
N VAL A 151 17.76 4.21 -0.74
CA VAL A 151 17.31 5.23 0.20
C VAL A 151 17.38 6.61 -0.47
N GLN A 152 16.27 7.35 -0.44
CA GLN A 152 16.12 8.69 -1.00
C GLN A 152 16.39 9.76 0.08
N GLY A 153 16.56 11.03 -0.34
CA GLY A 153 16.72 12.15 0.58
C GLY A 153 18.04 12.16 1.33
N ARG A 154 19.09 11.49 0.84
CA ARG A 154 20.44 11.63 1.37
C ARG A 154 21.11 12.90 0.85
N GLY A 155 21.66 13.70 1.78
CA GLY A 155 22.24 15.01 1.48
C GLY A 155 21.21 16.13 1.55
N THR A 156 21.71 17.35 1.81
CA THR A 156 20.88 18.53 2.16
C THR A 156 19.88 18.91 1.06
N GLU A 157 20.28 18.89 -0.19
CA GLU A 157 19.43 19.30 -1.30
C GLU A 157 18.30 18.29 -1.54
N ALA A 158 18.62 16.99 -1.57
CA ALA A 158 17.62 15.94 -1.74
C ALA A 158 16.63 15.88 -0.56
N ALA A 159 17.10 16.14 0.67
CA ALA A 159 16.23 16.24 1.83
C ALA A 159 15.28 17.44 1.71
N ARG A 160 15.79 18.63 1.34
CA ARG A 160 15.00 19.83 1.13
C ARG A 160 13.93 19.63 0.04
N GLN A 161 14.29 18.97 -1.07
CA GLN A 161 13.33 18.66 -2.14
C GLN A 161 12.21 17.75 -1.62
N LEU A 162 12.48 16.71 -0.82
CA LEU A 162 11.44 15.84 -0.27
C LEU A 162 10.49 16.56 0.69
N VAL A 163 10.97 17.54 1.45
CA VAL A 163 10.11 18.41 2.27
C VAL A 163 9.20 19.26 1.37
N ALA A 164 9.75 19.87 0.32
CA ALA A 164 8.98 20.64 -0.66
C ALA A 164 7.95 19.77 -1.39
N ASP A 165 8.32 18.56 -1.77
CA ASP A 165 7.41 17.58 -2.39
C ASP A 165 6.22 17.27 -1.48
N ALA A 166 6.48 16.99 -0.19
CA ALA A 166 5.43 16.71 0.78
C ALA A 166 4.48 17.91 0.95
N GLN A 167 5.04 19.12 1.06
CA GLN A 167 4.26 20.36 1.20
C GLN A 167 3.39 20.61 -0.03
N ALA A 168 3.94 20.43 -1.23
CA ALA A 168 3.20 20.62 -2.49
C ALA A 168 2.03 19.61 -2.63
N ILE A 169 2.27 18.34 -2.30
CA ILE A 169 1.24 17.29 -2.35
C ILE A 169 0.15 17.52 -1.29
N ALA A 170 0.53 17.93 -0.07
CA ALA A 170 -0.43 18.28 0.98
C ALA A 170 -1.27 19.51 0.59
N ALA A 171 -0.63 20.57 0.07
CA ALA A 171 -1.30 21.78 -0.39
C ALA A 171 -2.25 21.52 -1.59
N ALA A 172 -1.94 20.53 -2.44
CA ALA A 172 -2.80 20.08 -3.52
C ALA A 172 -4.04 19.30 -3.02
N GLY A 173 -4.13 18.98 -1.72
CA GLY A 173 -5.30 18.38 -1.08
C GLY A 173 -5.21 16.87 -0.86
N ALA A 174 -4.04 16.26 -0.93
CA ALA A 174 -3.87 14.87 -0.51
C ALA A 174 -4.31 14.71 0.96
N PHE A 175 -5.05 13.62 1.27
CA PHE A 175 -5.55 13.39 2.62
C PHE A 175 -4.49 12.79 3.56
N ALA A 176 -3.46 12.16 3.01
CA ALA A 176 -2.29 11.59 3.68
C ALA A 176 -1.17 11.37 2.65
N ILE A 177 0.04 11.10 3.13
CA ILE A 177 1.23 10.88 2.29
C ILE A 177 1.96 9.62 2.76
N VAL A 178 2.26 8.70 1.85
CA VAL A 178 3.24 7.63 2.08
C VAL A 178 4.64 8.20 1.86
N LEU A 179 5.55 7.94 2.80
CA LEU A 179 6.95 8.32 2.72
C LEU A 179 7.81 7.08 2.79
N GLU A 180 8.49 6.73 1.68
CA GLU A 180 9.21 5.47 1.55
C GLU A 180 10.73 5.65 1.50
N ALA A 181 11.43 4.78 2.27
CA ALA A 181 12.88 4.58 2.22
C ALA A 181 13.68 5.89 2.30
N VAL A 182 13.52 6.63 3.38
CA VAL A 182 14.26 7.86 3.70
C VAL A 182 14.95 7.75 5.05
N PRO A 183 15.99 8.58 5.34
CA PRO A 183 16.58 8.65 6.67
C PRO A 183 15.52 8.99 7.74
N SER A 184 15.59 8.36 8.91
CA SER A 184 14.59 8.53 9.99
C SER A 184 14.45 9.98 10.47
N ALA A 185 15.53 10.75 10.50
CA ALA A 185 15.48 12.18 10.84
C ALA A 185 14.67 12.98 9.82
N LEU A 186 14.86 12.70 8.51
CA LEU A 186 14.09 13.32 7.45
C LEU A 186 12.61 12.89 7.50
N GLY A 187 12.32 11.64 7.88
CA GLY A 187 10.95 11.18 8.09
C GLY A 187 10.21 12.01 9.15
N ALA A 188 10.88 12.33 10.25
CA ALA A 188 10.32 13.21 11.30
C ALA A 188 10.15 14.66 10.79
N GLU A 189 11.14 15.19 10.06
CA GLU A 189 11.10 16.54 9.49
C GLU A 189 9.94 16.71 8.52
N VAL A 190 9.80 15.80 7.53
CA VAL A 190 8.69 15.79 6.58
C VAL A 190 7.34 15.70 7.29
N THR A 191 7.26 14.86 8.34
CA THR A 191 6.02 14.70 9.12
C THR A 191 5.61 16.00 9.81
N ALA A 192 6.57 16.73 10.37
CA ALA A 192 6.32 18.02 11.02
C ALA A 192 5.98 19.14 10.02
N ALA A 193 6.45 19.04 8.78
CA ALA A 193 6.32 20.08 7.74
C ALA A 193 4.94 20.13 7.05
N VAL A 194 4.06 19.13 7.28
CA VAL A 194 2.77 19.03 6.56
C VAL A 194 1.59 18.86 7.53
N PRO A 195 0.39 19.38 7.20
CA PRO A 195 -0.80 19.27 8.04
C PRO A 195 -1.54 17.94 7.92
N VAL A 196 -1.15 17.06 7.00
CA VAL A 196 -1.76 15.76 6.75
C VAL A 196 -0.91 14.62 7.31
N PRO A 197 -1.46 13.44 7.64
CA PRO A 197 -0.68 12.32 8.14
C PRO A 197 0.39 11.87 7.13
N VAL A 198 1.59 11.60 7.66
CA VAL A 198 2.67 10.92 6.94
C VAL A 198 2.77 9.49 7.43
N ILE A 199 2.62 8.54 6.50
CA ILE A 199 2.65 7.10 6.76
C ILE A 199 3.97 6.56 6.23
N GLY A 200 4.87 6.17 7.12
CA GLY A 200 6.22 5.73 6.77
C GLY A 200 6.28 4.26 6.36
N ILE A 201 7.17 3.97 5.42
CA ILE A 201 7.71 2.63 5.18
C ILE A 201 9.21 2.75 4.96
N GLY A 202 10.00 2.29 5.92
CA GLY A 202 11.44 2.55 5.93
C GLY A 202 11.82 4.04 6.10
N ALA A 203 10.96 4.82 6.78
CA ALA A 203 11.15 6.25 7.05
C ALA A 203 11.33 6.57 8.55
N GLY A 204 11.48 5.54 9.38
CA GLY A 204 11.70 5.67 10.81
C GLY A 204 10.41 5.90 11.63
N PRO A 205 10.52 5.97 12.98
CA PRO A 205 9.39 6.01 13.90
C PRO A 205 8.74 7.39 14.03
N GLY A 206 9.36 8.45 13.46
CA GLY A 206 8.89 9.83 13.56
C GLY A 206 7.65 10.14 12.73
N CYS A 207 7.19 9.24 11.88
CA CYS A 207 5.99 9.39 11.06
C CYS A 207 4.70 9.21 11.89
N ASP A 208 3.57 9.73 11.40
CA ASP A 208 2.25 9.60 12.04
C ASP A 208 1.71 8.16 11.97
N GLY A 209 2.17 7.37 11.03
CA GLY A 209 1.81 5.96 10.87
C GLY A 209 2.89 5.15 10.18
N GLN A 210 2.61 3.84 10.04
CA GLN A 210 3.49 2.90 9.33
C GLN A 210 2.66 2.02 8.41
N ILE A 211 3.20 1.71 7.23
CA ILE A 211 2.63 0.72 6.32
C ILE A 211 3.65 -0.39 6.06
N LEU A 212 3.17 -1.63 5.97
CA LEU A 212 3.94 -2.78 5.51
C LEU A 212 3.18 -3.54 4.42
N VAL A 213 3.92 -4.19 3.55
CA VAL A 213 3.40 -5.21 2.64
C VAL A 213 2.98 -6.42 3.48
N ILE A 214 1.75 -6.89 3.29
CA ILE A 214 1.20 -8.00 4.10
C ILE A 214 2.04 -9.27 3.99
N ASN A 215 2.58 -9.57 2.81
CA ASN A 215 3.44 -10.72 2.60
C ASN A 215 4.73 -10.63 3.42
N ASP A 216 5.32 -9.43 3.53
CA ASP A 216 6.50 -9.19 4.37
C ASP A 216 6.18 -9.40 5.86
N LEU A 217 5.05 -8.84 6.31
CA LEU A 217 4.59 -8.98 7.69
C LEU A 217 4.36 -10.44 8.07
N LEU A 218 3.81 -11.25 7.15
CA LEU A 218 3.45 -12.64 7.37
C LEU A 218 4.58 -13.63 7.06
N GLY A 219 5.73 -13.19 6.55
CA GLY A 219 6.84 -14.07 6.18
C GLY A 219 6.52 -14.93 4.95
N LEU A 220 5.81 -14.37 3.97
CA LEU A 220 5.50 -14.97 2.67
C LEU A 220 6.37 -14.42 1.54
N SER A 221 7.17 -13.38 1.79
CA SER A 221 8.16 -12.86 0.84
C SER A 221 9.35 -13.81 0.78
N GLY A 222 10.03 -13.88 -0.39
CA GLY A 222 11.21 -14.71 -0.59
C GLY A 222 12.40 -14.31 0.31
N ASP A 223 13.60 -14.71 -0.07
CA ASP A 223 14.82 -14.54 0.74
C ASP A 223 15.23 -13.07 0.96
N PHE A 224 14.83 -12.16 0.05
CA PHE A 224 15.13 -10.74 0.19
C PHE A 224 14.22 -10.09 1.22
N LYS A 225 14.82 -9.61 2.31
CA LYS A 225 14.13 -8.90 3.39
C LYS A 225 14.69 -7.48 3.53
N PRO A 226 13.95 -6.44 3.16
CA PRO A 226 14.35 -5.06 3.42
C PRO A 226 14.60 -4.82 4.92
N LYS A 227 15.59 -3.99 5.25
CA LYS A 227 16.01 -3.72 6.64
C LYS A 227 14.84 -3.23 7.54
N PHE A 228 13.88 -2.53 6.97
CA PHE A 228 12.74 -1.97 7.70
C PHE A 228 11.62 -2.98 7.96
N VAL A 229 11.69 -4.18 7.37
CA VAL A 229 10.65 -5.21 7.52
C VAL A 229 10.83 -5.94 8.84
N LYS A 230 9.80 -5.88 9.68
CA LYS A 230 9.61 -6.77 10.83
C LYS A 230 8.57 -7.83 10.47
N GLN A 231 8.97 -9.08 10.50
CA GLN A 231 8.05 -10.21 10.37
C GLN A 231 7.35 -10.47 11.71
N TYR A 232 6.04 -10.65 11.67
CA TYR A 232 5.21 -10.98 12.83
C TYR A 232 4.74 -12.44 12.80
N ALA A 233 4.90 -13.11 11.66
CA ALA A 233 4.62 -14.54 11.47
C ALA A 233 5.59 -15.14 10.44
N ASN A 234 5.59 -16.47 10.34
CA ASN A 234 6.34 -17.22 9.32
C ASN A 234 5.41 -18.21 8.62
N LEU A 235 4.44 -17.67 7.87
CA LEU A 235 3.45 -18.49 7.18
C LEU A 235 4.06 -19.31 6.04
N GLY A 236 5.15 -18.86 5.43
CA GLY A 236 5.84 -19.63 4.39
C GLY A 236 6.28 -21.00 4.88
N ALA A 237 6.93 -21.06 6.06
CA ALA A 237 7.31 -22.33 6.68
C ALA A 237 6.10 -23.17 7.09
N GLN A 238 5.05 -22.54 7.62
CA GLN A 238 3.82 -23.24 8.02
C GLN A 238 3.08 -23.85 6.82
N ILE A 239 2.96 -23.14 5.72
CA ILE A 239 2.35 -23.62 4.48
C ILE A 239 3.14 -24.81 3.94
N SER A 240 4.47 -24.71 3.89
CA SER A 240 5.33 -25.80 3.42
C SER A 240 5.21 -27.06 4.30
N ALA A 241 5.18 -26.89 5.63
CA ALA A 241 5.01 -27.98 6.56
C ALA A 241 3.64 -28.66 6.42
N ALA A 242 2.56 -27.87 6.34
CA ALA A 242 1.21 -28.37 6.14
C ALA A 242 1.07 -29.15 4.83
N ALA A 243 1.60 -28.62 3.73
CA ALA A 243 1.58 -29.29 2.44
C ALA A 243 2.37 -30.61 2.44
N SER A 244 3.51 -30.65 3.15
CA SER A 244 4.32 -31.86 3.30
C SER A 244 3.61 -32.92 4.14
N ALA A 245 2.97 -32.53 5.24
CA ALA A 245 2.16 -33.41 6.07
C ALA A 245 1.00 -34.02 5.26
N TYR A 246 0.21 -33.19 4.61
CA TYR A 246 -0.88 -33.62 3.74
C TYR A 246 -0.41 -34.63 2.67
N LYS A 247 0.69 -34.32 1.98
CA LYS A 247 1.29 -35.23 0.98
C LYS A 247 1.63 -36.61 1.59
N SER A 248 2.23 -36.64 2.80
CA SER A 248 2.61 -37.87 3.48
C SER A 248 1.42 -38.68 3.93
N GLU A 249 0.38 -38.05 4.47
CA GLU A 249 -0.85 -38.68 4.91
C GLU A 249 -1.64 -39.31 3.74
N VAL A 250 -1.71 -38.58 2.60
CA VAL A 250 -2.33 -39.13 1.40
C VAL A 250 -1.54 -40.34 0.88
N ALA A 251 -0.21 -40.28 0.83
CA ALA A 251 0.63 -41.38 0.36
C ALA A 251 0.57 -42.58 1.29
N GLY A 252 0.40 -42.35 2.59
CA GLY A 252 0.25 -43.43 3.61
C GLY A 252 -1.20 -43.91 3.80
N ALA A 253 -2.17 -43.45 3.00
CA ALA A 253 -3.60 -43.74 3.14
C ALA A 253 -4.15 -43.42 4.56
N VAL A 254 -3.58 -42.43 5.23
CA VAL A 254 -4.04 -41.89 6.50
C VAL A 254 -5.14 -40.82 6.28
N PHE A 255 -4.99 -40.00 5.25
CA PHE A 255 -6.03 -39.06 4.80
C PHE A 255 -6.59 -39.52 3.43
N PRO A 256 -7.93 -39.54 3.24
CA PRO A 256 -8.97 -39.20 4.23
C PRO A 256 -9.16 -40.31 5.25
N GLY A 257 -9.41 -39.93 6.52
CA GLY A 257 -9.90 -40.86 7.55
C GLY A 257 -11.41 -41.13 7.41
N PRO A 258 -11.99 -42.06 8.18
CA PRO A 258 -13.43 -42.35 8.11
C PRO A 258 -14.33 -41.14 8.30
N GLU A 259 -13.92 -40.18 9.13
CA GLU A 259 -14.64 -38.94 9.43
C GLU A 259 -14.69 -37.95 8.24
N HIS A 260 -13.92 -38.20 7.21
CA HIS A 260 -13.86 -37.37 6.00
C HIS A 260 -14.65 -37.97 4.83
N GLY A 261 -15.27 -39.14 5.01
CA GLY A 261 -16.11 -39.82 4.03
C GLY A 261 -17.56 -39.31 4.07
N TYR A 262 -18.31 -39.57 3.00
CA TYR A 262 -19.76 -39.39 2.95
C TYR A 262 -20.39 -40.79 2.86
N ASP A 263 -21.43 -41.05 3.67
CA ASP A 263 -22.24 -42.27 3.63
C ASP A 263 -23.26 -42.24 2.50
#